data_7a3915fdb4064416dd5275f07056373d
#
_entry.id   7a3915fdb4064416dd5275f07056373d
#
_cell.length_a   1.000
_cell.length_b   1.000
_cell.length_c   1.000
_cell.angle_alpha   90.00
_cell.angle_beta   90.00
_cell.angle_gamma   90.00
#
_symmetry.space_group_name_H-M   'P 1'
#
loop_
_entity.id
_entity.type
_entity.pdbx_description
1 polymer ?
#
loop_
_entity_poly.entity_id
_entity_poly.type
_entity_poly.pdbx_seq_one_letter_code
_entity_poly.pdbx_strand_id
1 'polypeptide(L)' 'MEKILKVEGMSCMHCVAHVKEALEKVEGVREADVKLEEKIAEVKMDKEVSDDALVKAVEGAGYSAKIEK' A
#
# COMPACT_ATOMS: atom_id res chain seq x y z
N MET A 1 -4.94 5.68 -12.65
CA MET A 1 -4.35 6.51 -11.57
C MET A 1 -3.40 5.68 -10.74
N GLU A 2 -2.32 6.27 -10.31
CA GLU A 2 -1.32 5.58 -9.52
C GLU A 2 -0.87 6.45 -8.36
N LYS A 3 -0.55 5.81 -7.26
CA LYS A 3 0.04 6.48 -6.11
C LYS A 3 1.17 5.62 -5.56
N ILE A 4 2.15 6.29 -4.97
CA ILE A 4 3.28 5.60 -4.33
C ILE A 4 3.26 5.94 -2.85
N LEU A 5 3.28 4.90 -2.03
CA LEU A 5 3.34 5.04 -0.59
C LEU A 5 4.67 4.52 -0.09
N LYS A 6 5.21 5.20 0.91
CA LYS A 6 6.37 4.67 1.62
C LYS A 6 5.83 3.88 2.80
N VAL A 7 6.20 2.61 2.89
CA VAL A 7 5.71 1.72 3.94
C VAL A 7 6.84 1.35 4.89
N GLU A 8 6.61 1.51 6.18
CA GLU A 8 7.58 1.16 7.19
C GLU A 8 7.10 -0.01 8.02
N GLY A 9 8.02 -0.77 8.54
CA GLY A 9 7.73 -1.93 9.38
C GLY A 9 7.81 -3.26 8.65
N MET A 10 7.97 -3.23 7.33
CA MET A 10 8.13 -4.46 6.57
C MET A 10 9.54 -5.02 6.79
N SER A 11 9.62 -6.26 7.21
CA SER A 11 10.92 -6.89 7.48
C SER A 11 11.12 -8.18 6.69
N CYS A 12 10.09 -8.67 6.01
CA CYS A 12 10.19 -9.90 5.24
C CYS A 12 9.13 -9.93 4.14
N MET A 13 9.20 -10.94 3.30
CA MET A 13 8.25 -11.08 2.19
C MET A 13 6.82 -11.32 2.65
N HIS A 14 6.64 -11.91 3.82
CA HIS A 14 5.30 -12.08 4.38
C HIS A 14 4.66 -10.72 4.67
N CYS A 15 5.46 -9.79 5.15
CA CYS A 15 4.98 -8.42 5.39
C CYS A 15 4.57 -7.77 4.09
N VAL A 16 5.36 -7.95 3.04
CA VAL A 16 5.05 -7.44 1.71
C VAL A 16 3.70 -7.97 1.23
N ALA A 17 3.48 -9.27 1.39
CA ALA A 17 2.22 -9.89 0.98
C ALA A 17 1.04 -9.33 1.76
N HIS A 18 1.20 -9.11 3.06
CA HIS A 18 0.13 -8.55 3.89
C HIS A 18 -0.24 -7.14 3.44
N VAL A 19 0.77 -6.32 3.17
CA VAL A 19 0.53 -4.95 2.71
C VAL A 19 -0.17 -4.96 1.35
N LYS A 20 0.31 -5.81 0.45
CA LYS A 20 -0.30 -5.93 -0.86
C LYS A 20 -1.77 -6.31 -0.75
N GLU A 21 -2.09 -7.34 0.03
CA GLU A 21 -3.46 -7.76 0.22
C GLU A 21 -4.32 -6.65 0.82
N ALA A 22 -3.80 -5.96 1.82
CA ALA A 22 -4.54 -4.89 2.47
C ALA A 22 -4.88 -3.78 1.48
N LEU A 23 -3.92 -3.41 0.64
CA LEU A 23 -4.15 -2.38 -0.36
C LEU A 23 -5.13 -2.83 -1.43
N GLU A 24 -5.02 -4.07 -1.89
CA GLU A 24 -5.91 -4.59 -2.91
C GLU A 24 -7.36 -4.74 -2.45
N LYS A 25 -7.58 -4.77 -1.15
CA LYS A 25 -8.93 -4.81 -0.60
C LYS A 25 -9.62 -3.46 -0.57
N VAL A 26 -8.87 -2.39 -0.79
CA VAL A 26 -9.45 -1.05 -0.81
C VAL A 26 -10.27 -0.88 -2.08
N GLU A 27 -11.50 -0.41 -1.93
CA GLU A 27 -12.36 -0.20 -3.08
C GLU A 27 -11.74 0.84 -4.01
N GLY A 28 -11.69 0.49 -5.29
CA GLY A 28 -11.08 1.36 -6.29
C GLY A 28 -9.66 1.00 -6.61
N VAL A 29 -8.99 0.20 -5.77
CA VAL A 29 -7.64 -0.27 -6.05
C VAL A 29 -7.71 -1.47 -6.98
N ARG A 30 -7.00 -1.37 -8.08
CA ARG A 30 -6.93 -2.44 -9.08
C ARG A 30 -5.78 -3.39 -8.79
N GLU A 31 -4.63 -2.84 -8.44
CA GLU A 31 -3.45 -3.62 -8.23
C GLU A 31 -2.51 -2.87 -7.28
N ALA A 32 -1.78 -3.62 -6.49
CA ALA A 32 -0.76 -3.06 -5.63
C ALA A 32 0.53 -3.84 -5.81
N ASP A 33 1.63 -3.13 -6.02
CA ASP A 33 2.95 -3.72 -6.17
C ASP A 33 3.81 -3.19 -5.03
N VAL A 34 4.22 -4.07 -4.14
CA VAL A 34 4.99 -3.70 -2.95
C VAL A 34 6.42 -4.16 -3.12
N LYS A 35 7.35 -3.25 -2.87
CA LYS A 35 8.78 -3.51 -2.98
C LYS A 35 9.45 -3.43 -1.62
N LEU A 36 9.99 -4.52 -1.15
CA LEU A 36 10.61 -4.60 0.17
C LEU A 36 11.88 -3.77 0.27
N GLU A 37 12.75 -3.89 -0.71
CA GLU A 37 14.03 -3.20 -0.70
C GLU A 37 13.89 -1.68 -0.67
N GLU A 38 12.94 -1.18 -1.44
CA GLU A 38 12.69 0.25 -1.54
C GLU A 38 11.71 0.74 -0.49
N LYS A 39 11.05 -0.20 0.19
CA LYS A 39 10.06 0.08 1.22
C LYS A 39 8.92 0.94 0.68
N ILE A 40 8.51 0.67 -0.55
CA ILE A 40 7.42 1.41 -1.18
C ILE A 40 6.34 0.46 -1.67
N ALA A 41 5.15 1.02 -1.84
CA ALA A 41 4.03 0.32 -2.43
C ALA A 41 3.48 1.18 -3.56
N GLU A 42 3.46 0.62 -4.76
CA GLU A 42 2.86 1.29 -5.91
C GLU A 42 1.43 0.80 -6.03
N VAL A 43 0.48 1.72 -5.99
CA VAL A 43 -0.94 1.38 -6.04
C VAL A 43 -1.53 1.89 -7.34
N LYS A 44 -2.14 0.98 -8.08
CA LYS A 44 -2.85 1.33 -9.31
C LYS A 44 -4.34 1.27 -9.04
N MET A 45 -5.04 2.29 -9.47
CA MET A 45 -6.46 2.45 -9.18
C MET A 45 -7.27 2.67 -10.44
N ASP A 46 -8.49 2.15 -10.43
CA ASP A 46 -9.44 2.37 -11.52
C ASP A 46 -10.24 3.65 -11.30
N LYS A 47 -10.31 4.10 -10.06
CA LYS A 47 -10.99 5.34 -9.70
C LYS A 47 -10.23 6.00 -8.57
N GLU A 48 -10.52 7.27 -8.34
CA GLU A 48 -9.81 8.01 -7.31
C GLU A 48 -10.04 7.42 -5.93
N VAL A 49 -8.95 7.13 -5.23
CA VAL A 49 -8.97 6.63 -3.86
C VAL A 49 -8.20 7.63 -3.01
N SER A 50 -8.76 8.01 -1.88
CA SER A 50 -8.11 9.00 -1.02
C SER A 50 -6.82 8.44 -0.41
N ASP A 51 -5.88 9.34 -0.14
CA ASP A 51 -4.62 8.96 0.50
C ASP A 51 -4.88 8.30 1.85
N ASP A 52 -5.83 8.85 2.60
CA ASP A 52 -6.21 8.30 3.90
C ASP A 52 -6.67 6.85 3.82
N ALA A 53 -7.44 6.51 2.79
CA ALA A 53 -7.93 5.15 2.63
C ALA A 53 -6.77 4.18 2.46
N LEU A 54 -5.77 4.57 1.67
CA LEU A 54 -4.60 3.74 1.44
C LEU A 54 -3.74 3.61 2.69
N VAL A 55 -3.49 4.73 3.35
CA VAL A 55 -2.70 4.74 4.58
C VAL A 55 -3.38 3.89 5.66
N LYS A 56 -4.68 4.05 5.84
CA LYS A 56 -5.42 3.28 6.83
C LYS A 56 -5.42 1.78 6.53
N ALA A 57 -5.45 1.42 5.25
CA ALA A 57 -5.38 0.02 4.88
C ALA A 57 -4.06 -0.60 5.33
N VAL A 58 -2.96 0.12 5.13
CA VAL A 58 -1.65 -0.35 5.56
C VAL A 58 -1.56 -0.41 7.08
N GLU A 59 -2.09 0.62 7.76
CA GLU A 59 -2.09 0.65 9.22
C GLU A 59 -2.92 -0.49 9.79
N GLY A 60 -4.02 -0.83 9.14
CA GLY A 60 -4.85 -1.95 9.55
C GLY A 60 -4.13 -3.29 9.45
N ALA A 61 -3.13 -3.36 8.58
CA ALA A 61 -2.30 -4.56 8.44
C ALA A 61 -1.14 -4.58 9.46
N GLY A 62 -0.99 -3.53 10.25
CA GLY A 62 0.05 -3.46 11.28
C GLY A 62 1.31 -2.72 10.87
N TYR A 63 1.25 -1.93 9.81
CA TYR A 63 2.40 -1.19 9.31
C TYR A 63 2.10 0.29 9.25
N SER A 64 3.11 1.10 8.95
CA SER A 64 2.95 2.53 8.79
C SER A 64 3.16 2.89 7.33
N ALA A 65 2.41 3.86 6.84
CA ALA A 65 2.56 4.31 5.47
C ALA A 65 2.43 5.83 5.37
N LYS A 66 3.12 6.38 4.39
CA LYS A 66 3.03 7.80 4.06
C LYS A 66 2.92 7.90 2.55
N ILE A 67 2.16 8.89 2.10
CA ILE A 67 2.08 9.14 0.67
C ILE A 67 3.38 9.80 0.21
N GLU A 68 3.99 9.21 -0.79
CA GLU A 68 5.21 9.76 -1.37
C GLU A 68 4.91 10.44 -2.70
N LYS A 69 3.96 9.89 -3.44
CA LYS A 69 3.51 10.50 -4.69
C LYS A 69 2.08 10.13 -5.02
#